data_d3a654fc9a955aea89fecc06708e5ece
#
_entry.id   d3a654fc9a955aea89fecc06708e5ece
#
_cell.length_a   1.000
_cell.length_b   1.000
_cell.length_c   1.000
_cell.angle_alpha   90.00
_cell.angle_beta   90.00
_cell.angle_gamma   90.00
#
_symmetry.space_group_name_H-M   'P 1'
#
loop_
_entity.id
_entity.type
_entity.pdbx_description
1 polymer ?
#
loop_
_entity_poly.entity_id
_entity_poly.type
_entity_poly.pdbx_seq_one_letter_code
_entity_poly.pdbx_strand_id
1 'polypeptide(L)'
;MDYNIIIVSLSVCIVLSYFFNEIAKRTNVPSVLMLIVAGVIVGQLLNFFPQYNVDFFPHLKVLGTIGLIMIVLEGALDLELTKEKRGLIGKATMLAVLGILGSVLFIAPIFHFLLNMDAGLSLLYATPLAVISSAIVIPSVMSLNDYDKELLIYESCISDIIGIMIFNLILSIMQTQEVGGSIADFSVEFLVTILVSFVIGIGLVLLFKFLNAKVKLFFFISILILIYAIGKMMHLSPLVMILMF
;
A
#
# COMPACT_ATOMS: atom_id res chain seq x y z
N MET A 1 -17.65 13.19 -21.36
CA MET A 1 -16.26 12.72 -21.17
C MET A 1 -16.01 11.60 -22.16
N ASP A 2 -15.05 11.74 -23.06
CA ASP A 2 -14.82 10.72 -24.10
C ASP A 2 -14.20 9.48 -23.46
N TYR A 3 -15.01 8.44 -23.34
CA TYR A 3 -14.59 7.11 -22.89
C TYR A 3 -13.31 6.62 -23.60
N ASN A 4 -13.14 6.98 -24.84
CA ASN A 4 -11.96 6.66 -25.65
C ASN A 4 -10.66 7.29 -25.09
N ILE A 5 -10.72 8.52 -24.53
CA ILE A 5 -9.54 9.18 -23.95
C ILE A 5 -9.05 8.40 -22.73
N ILE A 6 -9.96 7.91 -21.91
CA ILE A 6 -9.61 7.12 -20.71
C ILE A 6 -8.94 5.81 -21.14
N ILE A 7 -9.51 5.09 -22.12
CA ILE A 7 -8.93 3.83 -22.62
C ILE A 7 -7.54 4.08 -23.18
N VAL A 8 -7.37 5.11 -24.01
CA VAL A 8 -6.07 5.46 -24.59
C VAL A 8 -5.07 5.80 -23.50
N SER A 9 -5.44 6.64 -22.52
CA SER A 9 -4.56 7.03 -21.43
C SER A 9 -4.10 5.84 -20.61
N LEU A 10 -5.01 4.92 -20.26
CA LEU A 10 -4.69 3.69 -19.56
C LEU A 10 -3.77 2.78 -20.35
N SER A 11 -4.07 2.60 -21.64
CA SER A 11 -3.24 1.78 -22.52
C SER A 11 -1.83 2.34 -22.65
N VAL A 12 -1.69 3.66 -22.77
CA VAL A 12 -0.39 4.33 -22.81
C VAL A 12 0.36 4.14 -21.49
N CYS A 13 -0.31 4.29 -20.35
CA CYS A 13 0.31 4.04 -19.04
C CYS A 13 0.85 2.61 -18.91
N ILE A 14 0.09 1.60 -19.36
CA ILE A 14 0.53 0.19 -19.31
C ILE A 14 1.76 -0.02 -20.21
N VAL A 15 1.74 0.52 -21.43
CA VAL A 15 2.87 0.41 -22.37
C VAL A 15 4.12 1.10 -21.81
N LEU A 16 3.97 2.32 -21.25
CA LEU A 16 5.07 3.04 -20.62
C LEU A 16 5.61 2.30 -19.40
N SER A 17 4.73 1.70 -18.58
CA SER A 17 5.13 0.90 -17.42
C SER A 17 6.01 -0.27 -17.83
N TYR A 18 5.62 -1.01 -18.89
CA TYR A 18 6.43 -2.10 -19.42
C TYR A 18 7.79 -1.62 -19.94
N PHE A 19 7.79 -0.51 -20.68
CA PHE A 19 9.02 0.08 -21.23
C PHE A 19 9.98 0.56 -20.13
N PHE A 20 9.46 1.24 -19.11
CA PHE A 20 10.27 1.69 -17.97
C PHE A 20 10.78 0.53 -17.11
N ASN A 21 10.02 -0.54 -17.02
CA ASN A 21 10.50 -1.74 -16.32
C ASN A 21 11.70 -2.38 -17.02
N GLU A 22 11.72 -2.37 -18.35
CA GLU A 22 12.88 -2.85 -19.11
C GLU A 22 14.10 -1.92 -18.98
N ILE A 23 13.89 -0.60 -18.93
CA ILE A 23 14.96 0.37 -18.66
C ILE A 23 15.48 0.21 -17.21
N ALA A 24 14.59 0.01 -16.24
CA ALA A 24 14.94 -0.17 -14.84
C ALA A 24 15.94 -1.31 -14.63
N LYS A 25 15.77 -2.42 -15.33
CA LYS A 25 16.70 -3.58 -15.28
C LYS A 25 18.13 -3.22 -15.72
N ARG A 26 18.29 -2.18 -16.53
CA ARG A 26 19.60 -1.75 -17.07
C ARG A 26 20.21 -0.58 -16.29
N THR A 27 19.39 0.22 -15.64
CA THR A 27 19.83 1.51 -15.04
C THR A 27 19.87 1.47 -13.52
N ASN A 28 19.40 0.43 -12.86
CA ASN A 28 19.19 0.35 -11.41
C ASN A 28 18.27 1.46 -10.85
N VAL A 29 17.48 2.13 -11.72
CA VAL A 29 16.47 3.11 -11.30
C VAL A 29 15.13 2.42 -11.27
N PRO A 30 14.39 2.44 -10.13
CA PRO A 30 13.07 1.83 -10.05
C PRO A 30 12.09 2.38 -11.10
N SER A 31 11.39 1.49 -11.80
CA SER A 31 10.42 1.86 -12.86
C SER A 31 9.31 2.78 -12.36
N VAL A 32 8.92 2.64 -11.09
CA VAL A 32 7.91 3.48 -10.43
C VAL A 32 8.33 4.94 -10.42
N LEU A 33 9.61 5.24 -10.13
CA LEU A 33 10.12 6.63 -10.15
C LEU A 33 10.06 7.22 -11.57
N MET A 34 10.39 6.44 -12.59
CA MET A 34 10.28 6.89 -13.97
C MET A 34 8.83 7.20 -14.36
N LEU A 35 7.86 6.39 -13.90
CA LEU A 35 6.43 6.62 -14.12
C LEU A 35 5.95 7.89 -13.42
N ILE A 36 6.39 8.15 -12.17
CA ILE A 36 6.05 9.37 -11.45
C ILE A 36 6.57 10.60 -12.20
N VAL A 37 7.84 10.59 -12.60
CA VAL A 37 8.45 11.69 -13.38
C VAL A 37 7.70 11.90 -14.69
N ALA A 38 7.39 10.83 -15.43
CA ALA A 38 6.61 10.91 -16.66
C ALA A 38 5.22 11.50 -16.40
N GLY A 39 4.55 11.08 -15.32
CA GLY A 39 3.25 11.63 -14.92
C GLY A 39 3.29 13.12 -14.62
N VAL A 40 4.32 13.57 -13.89
CA VAL A 40 4.53 15.01 -13.62
C VAL A 40 4.75 15.80 -14.91
N ILE A 41 5.59 15.29 -15.83
CA ILE A 41 5.84 15.93 -17.14
C ILE A 41 4.55 16.04 -17.95
N VAL A 42 3.79 14.95 -18.07
CA VAL A 42 2.51 14.92 -18.79
C VAL A 42 1.51 15.88 -18.15
N GLY A 43 1.41 15.91 -16.81
CA GLY A 43 0.52 16.85 -16.10
C GLY A 43 0.89 18.31 -16.38
N GLN A 44 2.17 18.66 -16.39
CA GLN A 44 2.61 20.01 -16.73
C GLN A 44 2.32 20.35 -18.20
N LEU A 45 2.54 19.42 -19.14
CA LEU A 45 2.25 19.61 -20.56
C LEU A 45 0.76 19.84 -20.79
N LEU A 46 -0.11 19.11 -20.12
CA LEU A 46 -1.57 19.26 -20.22
C LEU A 46 -2.04 20.65 -19.76
N ASN A 47 -1.36 21.27 -18.80
CA ASN A 47 -1.68 22.63 -18.36
C ASN A 47 -1.48 23.69 -19.46
N PHE A 48 -0.62 23.43 -20.47
CA PHE A 48 -0.48 24.30 -21.63
C PHE A 48 -1.61 24.16 -22.66
N PHE A 49 -2.44 23.11 -22.53
CA PHE A 49 -3.54 22.81 -23.42
C PHE A 49 -4.88 22.72 -22.65
N PRO A 50 -5.42 23.84 -22.12
CA PRO A 50 -6.60 23.82 -21.26
C PRO A 50 -7.86 23.27 -21.92
N GLN A 51 -7.91 23.18 -23.24
CA GLN A 51 -9.00 22.56 -24.00
C GLN A 51 -9.11 21.05 -23.79
N TYR A 52 -8.07 20.39 -23.26
CA TYR A 52 -8.02 18.96 -22.96
C TYR A 52 -8.09 18.68 -21.45
N ASN A 53 -8.62 19.62 -20.68
CA ASN A 53 -8.73 19.51 -19.22
C ASN A 53 -9.75 18.41 -18.87
N VAL A 54 -9.27 17.17 -18.80
CA VAL A 54 -10.04 15.97 -18.45
C VAL A 54 -9.84 15.71 -16.95
N ASP A 55 -10.94 15.72 -16.18
CA ASP A 55 -10.87 15.29 -14.78
C ASP A 55 -10.70 13.77 -14.71
N PHE A 56 -9.47 13.34 -14.54
CA PHE A 56 -9.11 11.94 -14.33
C PHE A 56 -9.32 11.45 -12.90
N PHE A 57 -9.55 12.36 -11.95
CA PHE A 57 -9.53 12.04 -10.52
C PHE A 57 -10.51 10.91 -10.10
N PRO A 58 -11.76 10.85 -10.57
CA PRO A 58 -12.67 9.77 -10.22
C PRO A 58 -12.17 8.39 -10.69
N HIS A 59 -11.55 8.35 -11.88
CA HIS A 59 -11.04 7.11 -12.47
C HIS A 59 -9.72 6.68 -11.81
N LEU A 60 -8.84 7.64 -11.49
CA LEU A 60 -7.61 7.39 -10.75
C LEU A 60 -7.89 6.84 -9.36
N LYS A 61 -8.98 7.26 -8.71
CA LYS A 61 -9.37 6.74 -7.39
C LYS A 61 -9.69 5.24 -7.46
N VAL A 62 -10.44 4.78 -8.46
CA VAL A 62 -10.77 3.37 -8.64
C VAL A 62 -9.52 2.56 -8.98
N LEU A 63 -8.72 3.04 -9.94
CA LEU A 63 -7.48 2.39 -10.35
C LEU A 63 -6.45 2.33 -9.23
N GLY A 64 -6.30 3.43 -8.48
CA GLY A 64 -5.43 3.48 -7.32
C GLY A 64 -5.85 2.48 -6.24
N THR A 65 -7.17 2.31 -6.03
CA THR A 65 -7.68 1.30 -5.10
C THR A 65 -7.33 -0.12 -5.57
N ILE A 66 -7.53 -0.43 -6.86
CA ILE A 66 -7.18 -1.75 -7.42
C ILE A 66 -5.66 -1.96 -7.35
N GLY A 67 -4.86 -0.96 -7.72
CA GLY A 67 -3.40 -1.01 -7.61
C GLY A 67 -2.94 -1.26 -6.17
N LEU A 68 -3.52 -0.57 -5.20
CA LEU A 68 -3.22 -0.76 -3.78
C LEU A 68 -3.53 -2.20 -3.33
N ILE A 69 -4.68 -2.76 -3.73
CA ILE A 69 -5.04 -4.15 -3.44
C ILE A 69 -4.00 -5.11 -4.03
N MET A 70 -3.56 -4.87 -5.27
CA MET A 70 -2.56 -5.71 -5.94
C MET A 70 -1.18 -5.63 -5.26
N ILE A 71 -0.74 -4.45 -4.85
CA ILE A 71 0.53 -4.25 -4.13
C ILE A 71 0.51 -4.97 -2.78
N VAL A 72 -0.57 -4.82 -2.01
CA VAL A 72 -0.72 -5.50 -0.71
C VAL A 72 -0.77 -7.02 -0.89
N LEU A 73 -1.45 -7.50 -1.94
CA LEU A 73 -1.46 -8.92 -2.28
C LEU A 73 -0.06 -9.44 -2.63
N GLU A 74 0.69 -8.72 -3.47
CA GLU A 74 2.05 -9.08 -3.83
C GLU A 74 2.93 -9.21 -2.58
N GLY A 75 2.89 -8.20 -1.70
CA GLY A 75 3.58 -8.25 -0.42
C GLY A 75 3.15 -9.41 0.48
N ALA A 76 1.84 -9.74 0.51
CA ALA A 76 1.33 -10.87 1.28
C ALA A 76 1.79 -12.23 0.73
N LEU A 77 1.88 -12.37 -0.58
CA LEU A 77 2.35 -13.60 -1.23
C LEU A 77 3.86 -13.85 -1.03
N ASP A 78 4.64 -12.79 -0.83
CA ASP A 78 6.07 -12.89 -0.54
C ASP A 78 6.37 -13.23 0.93
N LEU A 79 5.37 -13.14 1.81
CA LEU A 79 5.50 -13.43 3.24
C LEU A 79 5.23 -14.91 3.55
N GLU A 80 6.28 -15.67 3.85
CA GLU A 80 6.18 -17.05 4.36
C GLU A 80 6.23 -17.07 5.89
N LEU A 81 5.09 -17.20 6.55
CA LEU A 81 4.98 -17.26 8.01
C LEU A 81 5.31 -18.65 8.57
N THR A 82 6.56 -19.09 8.48
CA THR A 82 7.02 -20.37 9.02
C THR A 82 7.62 -20.23 10.42
N LYS A 83 7.68 -21.36 11.16
CA LYS A 83 8.26 -21.35 12.52
C LYS A 83 9.76 -21.04 12.50
N GLU A 84 10.45 -21.45 11.45
CA GLU A 84 11.88 -21.23 11.25
C GLU A 84 12.19 -19.73 11.06
N LYS A 85 11.28 -18.98 10.44
CA LYS A 85 11.44 -17.55 10.15
C LYS A 85 10.99 -16.61 11.27
N ARG A 86 10.51 -17.13 12.40
CA ARG A 86 10.04 -16.29 13.54
C ARG A 86 11.09 -15.28 14.04
N GLY A 87 12.34 -15.67 14.10
CA GLY A 87 13.44 -14.78 14.52
C GLY A 87 13.67 -13.64 13.52
N LEU A 88 13.59 -13.95 12.23
CA LEU A 88 13.70 -12.99 11.15
C LEU A 88 12.51 -11.99 11.18
N ILE A 89 11.29 -12.52 11.29
CA ILE A 89 10.05 -11.72 11.37
C ILE A 89 10.09 -10.79 12.57
N GLY A 90 10.54 -11.26 13.74
CA GLY A 90 10.69 -10.43 14.94
C GLY A 90 11.67 -9.28 14.74
N LYS A 91 12.81 -9.53 14.09
CA LYS A 91 13.79 -8.48 13.74
C LYS A 91 13.23 -7.49 12.73
N ALA A 92 12.58 -7.99 11.67
CA ALA A 92 11.94 -7.16 10.66
C ALA A 92 10.85 -6.25 11.27
N THR A 93 10.01 -6.79 12.14
CA THR A 93 8.98 -6.01 12.87
C THR A 93 9.61 -4.92 13.73
N MET A 94 10.67 -5.27 14.47
CA MET A 94 11.39 -4.28 15.29
C MET A 94 12.00 -3.16 14.43
N LEU A 95 12.62 -3.51 13.29
CA LEU A 95 13.18 -2.53 12.35
C LEU A 95 12.10 -1.64 11.77
N ALA A 96 10.97 -2.20 11.33
CA ALA A 96 9.84 -1.46 10.78
C ALA A 96 9.28 -0.46 11.81
N VAL A 97 9.02 -0.90 13.04
CA VAL A 97 8.51 -0.03 14.12
C VAL A 97 9.50 1.10 14.44
N LEU A 98 10.77 0.75 14.67
CA LEU A 98 11.80 1.74 14.99
C LEU A 98 12.07 2.70 13.83
N GLY A 99 12.07 2.19 12.60
CA GLY A 99 12.24 2.96 11.37
C GLY A 99 11.12 3.98 11.19
N ILE A 100 9.86 3.55 11.31
CA ILE A 100 8.70 4.45 11.22
C ILE A 100 8.73 5.49 12.33
N LEU A 101 8.88 5.06 13.60
CA LEU A 101 8.89 5.99 14.73
C LEU A 101 10.04 6.99 14.61
N GLY A 102 11.24 6.54 14.30
CA GLY A 102 12.41 7.42 14.11
C GLY A 102 12.19 8.42 12.97
N SER A 103 11.67 7.96 11.84
CA SER A 103 11.39 8.83 10.68
C SER A 103 10.27 9.84 10.98
N VAL A 104 9.18 9.41 11.62
CA VAL A 104 8.09 10.32 12.02
C VAL A 104 8.58 11.36 13.00
N LEU A 105 9.36 10.96 14.04
CA LEU A 105 9.94 11.88 15.03
C LEU A 105 10.92 12.89 14.40
N PHE A 106 11.52 12.56 13.27
CA PHE A 106 12.41 13.47 12.55
C PHE A 106 11.64 14.37 11.56
N ILE A 107 10.69 13.82 10.81
CA ILE A 107 9.96 14.54 9.75
C ILE A 107 8.86 15.44 10.32
N ALA A 108 8.10 14.99 11.33
CA ALA A 108 6.99 15.78 11.89
C ALA A 108 7.43 17.14 12.47
N PRO A 109 8.54 17.25 13.21
CA PRO A 109 9.07 18.55 13.63
C PRO A 109 9.42 19.48 12.47
N ILE A 110 9.96 18.95 11.37
CA ILE A 110 10.26 19.74 10.17
C ILE A 110 8.96 20.38 9.65
N PHE A 111 7.89 19.61 9.53
CA PHE A 111 6.61 20.15 9.07
C PHE A 111 6.01 21.15 10.07
N HIS A 112 6.12 20.86 11.36
CA HIS A 112 5.59 21.73 12.39
C HIS A 112 6.34 23.07 12.45
N PHE A 113 7.66 23.07 12.52
CA PHE A 113 8.46 24.29 12.74
C PHE A 113 8.83 25.05 11.46
N LEU A 114 9.11 24.33 10.33
CA LEU A 114 9.49 25.02 9.08
C LEU A 114 8.27 25.43 8.25
N LEU A 115 7.22 24.58 8.23
CA LEU A 115 6.01 24.85 7.43
C LEU A 115 4.87 25.44 8.26
N ASN A 116 5.08 25.66 9.57
CA ASN A 116 4.07 26.17 10.51
C ASN A 116 2.77 25.38 10.48
N MET A 117 2.85 24.06 10.30
CA MET A 117 1.70 23.17 10.28
C MET A 117 1.27 22.81 11.71
N ASP A 118 -0.02 22.56 11.89
CA ASP A 118 -0.52 21.98 13.15
C ASP A 118 0.16 20.66 13.48
N ALA A 119 0.36 20.38 14.78
CA ALA A 119 1.09 19.20 15.23
C ALA A 119 0.43 17.88 14.78
N GLY A 120 -0.92 17.80 14.81
CA GLY A 120 -1.67 16.65 14.32
C GLY A 120 -1.49 16.43 12.82
N LEU A 121 -1.60 17.51 12.03
CA LEU A 121 -1.36 17.46 10.58
C LEU A 121 0.09 17.10 10.27
N SER A 122 1.05 17.62 11.03
CA SER A 122 2.48 17.30 10.86
C SER A 122 2.76 15.82 11.05
N LEU A 123 2.15 15.19 12.07
CA LEU A 123 2.23 13.74 12.31
C LEU A 123 1.54 12.96 11.18
N LEU A 124 0.35 13.39 10.76
CA LEU A 124 -0.41 12.74 9.71
C LEU A 124 0.35 12.70 8.38
N TYR A 125 0.98 13.82 7.99
CA TYR A 125 1.76 13.88 6.74
C TYR A 125 3.14 13.23 6.86
N ALA A 126 3.74 13.20 8.05
CA ALA A 126 5.02 12.52 8.27
C ALA A 126 4.89 11.00 8.17
N THR A 127 3.75 10.42 8.59
CA THR A 127 3.55 8.98 8.64
C THR A 127 3.73 8.29 7.28
N PRO A 128 3.07 8.68 6.17
CA PRO A 128 3.27 8.04 4.88
C PRO A 128 4.68 8.23 4.31
N LEU A 129 5.39 9.29 4.70
CA LEU A 129 6.77 9.51 4.29
C LEU A 129 7.78 8.67 5.10
N ALA A 130 7.35 8.16 6.25
CA ALA A 130 8.17 7.29 7.10
C ALA A 130 8.10 5.81 6.68
N VAL A 131 7.10 5.43 5.88
CA VAL A 131 6.88 4.04 5.44
C VAL A 131 7.82 3.70 4.28
N ILE A 132 8.46 2.54 4.38
CA ILE A 132 9.31 2.01 3.30
C ILE A 132 8.43 1.19 2.36
N SER A 133 8.32 1.61 1.10
CA SER A 133 7.46 0.96 0.11
C SER A 133 8.01 -0.39 -0.33
N SER A 134 7.24 -1.47 -0.11
CA SER A 134 7.55 -2.83 -0.57
C SER A 134 7.68 -2.91 -2.10
N ALA A 135 6.86 -2.17 -2.83
CA ALA A 135 6.93 -2.11 -4.30
C ALA A 135 8.29 -1.61 -4.83
N ILE A 136 9.04 -0.84 -4.03
CA ILE A 136 10.39 -0.38 -4.38
C ILE A 136 11.45 -1.32 -3.81
N VAL A 137 11.26 -1.82 -2.59
CA VAL A 137 12.22 -2.69 -1.90
C VAL A 137 12.38 -4.02 -2.63
N ILE A 138 11.26 -4.71 -2.92
CA ILE A 138 11.29 -6.07 -3.49
C ILE A 138 12.20 -6.15 -4.74
N PRO A 139 12.02 -5.34 -5.79
CA PRO A 139 12.90 -5.41 -6.95
C PRO A 139 14.33 -4.94 -6.66
N SER A 140 14.54 -4.08 -5.65
CA SER A 140 15.85 -3.50 -5.35
C SER A 140 16.77 -4.42 -4.57
N VAL A 141 16.21 -5.37 -3.80
CA VAL A 141 16.98 -6.27 -2.93
C VAL A 141 17.37 -7.59 -3.60
N MET A 142 17.01 -7.80 -4.87
CA MET A 142 17.23 -9.07 -5.58
C MET A 142 18.71 -9.47 -5.72
N SER A 143 19.64 -8.51 -5.62
CA SER A 143 21.09 -8.75 -5.69
C SER A 143 21.75 -9.02 -4.33
N LEU A 144 21.01 -8.92 -3.23
CA LEU A 144 21.50 -9.17 -1.87
C LEU A 144 21.55 -10.67 -1.56
N ASN A 145 22.27 -11.03 -0.48
CA ASN A 145 22.22 -12.39 0.05
C ASN A 145 20.80 -12.74 0.56
N ASP A 146 20.48 -14.03 0.63
CA ASP A 146 19.11 -14.48 0.94
C ASP A 146 18.60 -13.98 2.29
N TYR A 147 19.45 -13.87 3.31
CA TYR A 147 19.04 -13.40 4.63
C TYR A 147 18.66 -11.91 4.62
N ASP A 148 19.51 -11.05 4.05
CA ASP A 148 19.25 -9.62 4.02
C ASP A 148 18.09 -9.29 3.07
N LYS A 149 17.99 -10.02 1.95
CA LYS A 149 16.87 -9.92 1.03
C LYS A 149 15.54 -10.22 1.74
N GLU A 150 15.44 -11.37 2.40
CA GLU A 150 14.23 -11.74 3.15
C GLU A 150 13.94 -10.73 4.27
N LEU A 151 14.94 -10.32 5.04
CA LEU A 151 14.77 -9.36 6.12
C LEU A 151 14.15 -8.05 5.64
N LEU A 152 14.64 -7.49 4.52
CA LEU A 152 14.14 -6.23 3.97
C LEU A 152 12.75 -6.37 3.32
N ILE A 153 12.45 -7.52 2.71
CA ILE A 153 11.10 -7.80 2.20
C ILE A 153 10.10 -7.86 3.37
N TYR A 154 10.41 -8.60 4.44
CA TYR A 154 9.53 -8.65 5.61
C TYR A 154 9.39 -7.29 6.28
N GLU A 155 10.49 -6.55 6.42
CA GLU A 155 10.49 -5.22 7.02
C GLU A 155 9.60 -4.27 6.25
N SER A 156 9.73 -4.18 4.91
CA SER A 156 8.93 -3.27 4.09
C SER A 156 7.44 -3.65 4.09
N CYS A 157 7.10 -4.94 3.98
CA CYS A 157 5.71 -5.38 4.05
C CYS A 157 5.07 -5.06 5.43
N ILE A 158 5.80 -5.31 6.52
CA ILE A 158 5.34 -5.00 7.88
C ILE A 158 5.24 -3.47 8.08
N SER A 159 6.18 -2.71 7.51
CA SER A 159 6.17 -1.25 7.53
C SER A 159 4.92 -0.69 6.84
N ASP A 160 4.54 -1.22 5.68
CA ASP A 160 3.31 -0.81 4.98
C ASP A 160 2.07 -0.98 5.87
N ILE A 161 1.96 -2.12 6.59
CA ILE A 161 0.84 -2.39 7.50
C ILE A 161 0.81 -1.41 8.67
N ILE A 162 1.95 -1.32 9.38
CA ILE A 162 2.07 -0.48 10.58
C ILE A 162 1.84 0.98 10.20
N GLY A 163 2.36 1.42 9.06
CA GLY A 163 2.16 2.78 8.56
C GLY A 163 0.69 3.11 8.32
N ILE A 164 -0.05 2.22 7.65
CA ILE A 164 -1.49 2.39 7.44
C ILE A 164 -2.24 2.43 8.78
N MET A 165 -1.87 1.57 9.73
CA MET A 165 -2.47 1.53 11.06
C MET A 165 -2.22 2.84 11.82
N ILE A 166 -0.99 3.33 11.87
CA ILE A 166 -0.64 4.58 12.54
C ILE A 166 -1.35 5.77 11.87
N PHE A 167 -1.37 5.80 10.53
CA PHE A 167 -2.07 6.85 9.78
C PHE A 167 -3.57 6.92 10.14
N ASN A 168 -4.25 5.77 10.13
CA ASN A 168 -5.67 5.70 10.47
C ASN A 168 -5.94 6.07 11.95
N LEU A 169 -5.06 5.66 12.85
CA LEU A 169 -5.16 6.04 14.26
C LEU A 169 -5.03 7.56 14.46
N ILE A 170 -4.02 8.19 13.83
CA ILE A 170 -3.84 9.64 13.89
C ILE A 170 -5.06 10.35 13.30
N LEU A 171 -5.56 9.87 12.17
CA LEU A 171 -6.74 10.43 11.51
C LEU A 171 -7.99 10.33 12.41
N SER A 172 -8.20 9.20 13.08
CA SER A 172 -9.30 8.99 14.04
C SER A 172 -9.19 9.95 15.22
N ILE A 173 -8.00 10.09 15.81
CA ILE A 173 -7.76 11.03 16.92
C ILE A 173 -8.06 12.48 16.50
N MET A 174 -7.67 12.87 15.29
CA MET A 174 -7.93 14.22 14.77
C MET A 174 -9.43 14.48 14.52
N GLN A 175 -10.19 13.47 14.14
CA GLN A 175 -11.62 13.59 13.87
C GLN A 175 -12.46 13.64 15.15
N THR A 176 -12.11 12.83 16.15
CA THR A 176 -12.85 12.72 17.43
C THR A 176 -12.39 13.71 18.48
N GLN A 177 -11.16 14.21 18.38
CA GLN A 177 -10.45 15.00 19.39
C GLN A 177 -10.30 14.28 20.76
N GLU A 178 -10.57 12.97 20.80
CA GLU A 178 -10.44 12.11 21.98
C GLU A 178 -9.39 11.03 21.75
N VAL A 179 -8.25 11.12 22.41
CA VAL A 179 -7.14 10.15 22.26
C VAL A 179 -7.51 8.79 22.83
N GLY A 180 -8.09 8.76 24.01
CA GLY A 180 -8.42 7.50 24.72
C GLY A 180 -9.51 6.70 24.02
N GLY A 181 -10.59 7.35 23.60
CA GLY A 181 -11.67 6.75 22.83
C GLY A 181 -11.17 6.21 21.50
N SER A 182 -10.44 7.02 20.74
CA SER A 182 -9.91 6.61 19.43
C SER A 182 -8.96 5.42 19.50
N ILE A 183 -8.12 5.30 20.53
CA ILE A 183 -7.24 4.13 20.72
C ILE A 183 -8.06 2.88 21.03
N ALA A 184 -9.08 2.99 21.90
CA ALA A 184 -9.94 1.86 22.26
C ALA A 184 -10.74 1.37 21.03
N ASP A 185 -11.40 2.28 20.31
CA ASP A 185 -12.18 1.98 19.11
C ASP A 185 -11.31 1.38 18.03
N PHE A 186 -10.12 1.95 17.78
CA PHE A 186 -9.15 1.42 16.84
C PHE A 186 -8.68 0.00 17.20
N SER A 187 -8.42 -0.24 18.52
CA SER A 187 -8.00 -1.58 18.97
C SER A 187 -9.09 -2.61 18.78
N VAL A 188 -10.35 -2.26 19.03
CA VAL A 188 -11.51 -3.13 18.79
C VAL A 188 -11.70 -3.38 17.30
N GLU A 189 -11.67 -2.33 16.46
CA GLU A 189 -11.77 -2.43 15.00
C GLU A 189 -10.67 -3.34 14.44
N PHE A 190 -9.45 -3.19 14.93
CA PHE A 190 -8.31 -4.00 14.51
C PHE A 190 -8.48 -5.49 14.89
N LEU A 191 -8.90 -5.78 16.14
CA LEU A 191 -9.17 -7.15 16.58
C LEU A 191 -10.32 -7.79 15.78
N VAL A 192 -11.40 -7.06 15.55
CA VAL A 192 -12.52 -7.52 14.71
C VAL A 192 -12.05 -7.78 13.29
N THR A 193 -11.24 -6.89 12.73
CA THR A 193 -10.67 -7.06 11.38
C THR A 193 -9.85 -8.34 11.28
N ILE A 194 -8.98 -8.63 12.25
CA ILE A 194 -8.19 -9.88 12.29
C ILE A 194 -9.10 -11.11 12.36
N LEU A 195 -10.09 -11.12 13.25
CA LEU A 195 -11.02 -12.25 13.39
C LEU A 195 -11.82 -12.51 12.12
N VAL A 196 -12.37 -11.45 11.52
CA VAL A 196 -13.12 -11.52 10.26
C VAL A 196 -12.23 -12.01 9.13
N SER A 197 -11.00 -11.50 9.02
CA SER A 197 -10.01 -11.91 8.02
C SER A 197 -9.67 -13.40 8.14
N PHE A 198 -9.48 -13.88 9.36
CA PHE A 198 -9.18 -15.29 9.62
C PHE A 198 -10.33 -16.22 9.18
N VAL A 199 -11.58 -15.83 9.49
CA VAL A 199 -12.77 -16.59 9.06
C VAL A 199 -12.91 -16.61 7.54
N ILE A 200 -12.75 -15.46 6.89
CA ILE A 200 -12.80 -15.34 5.43
C ILE A 200 -11.66 -16.16 4.81
N GLY A 201 -10.43 -16.08 5.36
CA GLY A 201 -9.27 -16.84 4.92
C GLY A 201 -9.51 -18.35 4.92
N ILE A 202 -10.03 -18.89 6.01
CA ILE A 202 -10.42 -20.32 6.08
C ILE A 202 -11.46 -20.63 5.02
N GLY A 203 -12.51 -19.81 4.89
CA GLY A 203 -13.55 -20.00 3.89
C GLY A 203 -13.01 -20.07 2.47
N LEU A 204 -12.06 -19.22 2.13
CA LEU A 204 -11.45 -19.22 0.79
C LEU A 204 -10.50 -20.38 0.56
N VAL A 205 -9.70 -20.78 1.54
CA VAL A 205 -8.87 -22.00 1.44
C VAL A 205 -9.76 -23.21 1.13
N LEU A 206 -10.93 -23.32 1.79
CA LEU A 206 -11.89 -24.38 1.50
C LEU A 206 -12.47 -24.25 0.09
N LEU A 207 -12.85 -23.05 -0.33
CA LEU A 207 -13.40 -22.77 -1.65
C LEU A 207 -12.38 -23.09 -2.76
N PHE A 208 -11.11 -22.72 -2.58
CA PHE A 208 -10.06 -22.99 -3.56
C PHE A 208 -9.73 -24.48 -3.77
N LYS A 209 -10.09 -25.35 -2.80
CA LYS A 209 -9.98 -26.80 -2.98
C LYS A 209 -10.92 -27.33 -4.07
N PHE A 210 -12.04 -26.64 -4.32
CA PHE A 210 -13.03 -27.04 -5.32
C PHE A 210 -12.81 -26.42 -6.71
N LEU A 211 -11.91 -25.43 -6.86
CA LEU A 211 -11.71 -24.69 -8.09
C LEU A 211 -10.56 -25.24 -8.94
N ASN A 212 -10.76 -25.31 -10.26
CA ASN A 212 -9.72 -25.68 -11.22
C ASN A 212 -8.63 -24.59 -11.35
N ALA A 213 -7.36 -25.01 -11.52
CA ALA A 213 -6.20 -24.13 -11.53
C ALA A 213 -6.26 -22.97 -12.54
N LYS A 214 -6.89 -23.16 -13.70
CA LYS A 214 -6.93 -22.17 -14.79
C LYS A 214 -7.77 -20.92 -14.50
N VAL A 215 -8.71 -20.99 -13.54
CA VAL A 215 -9.65 -19.90 -13.21
C VAL A 215 -9.24 -19.19 -11.91
N LYS A 216 -8.29 -19.75 -11.17
CA LYS A 216 -7.96 -19.30 -9.80
C LYS A 216 -7.52 -17.83 -9.72
N LEU A 217 -6.71 -17.34 -10.65
CA LEU A 217 -6.14 -15.99 -10.56
C LEU A 217 -7.21 -14.89 -10.66
N PHE A 218 -8.05 -14.93 -11.70
CA PHE A 218 -9.10 -13.91 -11.88
C PHE A 218 -10.13 -13.95 -10.75
N PHE A 219 -10.51 -15.16 -10.34
CA PHE A 219 -11.43 -15.36 -9.23
C PHE A 219 -10.85 -14.84 -7.92
N PHE A 220 -9.56 -15.10 -7.67
CA PHE A 220 -8.85 -14.62 -6.49
C PHE A 220 -8.82 -13.08 -6.43
N ILE A 221 -8.41 -12.42 -7.51
CA ILE A 221 -8.41 -10.95 -7.60
C ILE A 221 -9.81 -10.38 -7.37
N SER A 222 -10.84 -11.00 -7.97
CA SER A 222 -12.23 -10.55 -7.82
C SER A 222 -12.69 -10.64 -6.36
N ILE A 223 -12.32 -11.72 -5.64
CA ILE A 223 -12.64 -11.87 -4.23
C ILE A 223 -11.91 -10.82 -3.38
N LEU A 224 -10.65 -10.53 -3.65
CA LEU A 224 -9.91 -9.51 -2.91
C LEU A 224 -10.52 -8.12 -3.08
N ILE A 225 -10.93 -7.78 -4.29
CA ILE A 225 -11.65 -6.52 -4.55
C ILE A 225 -12.97 -6.49 -3.78
N LEU A 226 -13.68 -7.61 -3.74
CA LEU A 226 -14.93 -7.74 -2.98
C LEU A 226 -14.70 -7.59 -1.47
N ILE A 227 -13.70 -8.26 -0.91
CA ILE A 227 -13.29 -8.15 0.50
C ILE A 227 -12.95 -6.71 0.83
N TYR A 228 -12.16 -6.05 -0.02
CA TYR A 228 -11.82 -4.64 0.15
C TYR A 228 -13.07 -3.76 0.19
N ALA A 229 -14.00 -3.95 -0.74
CA ALA A 229 -15.23 -3.16 -0.81
C ALA A 229 -16.11 -3.38 0.41
N ILE A 230 -16.33 -4.64 0.81
CA ILE A 230 -17.15 -5.00 1.98
C ILE A 230 -16.48 -4.50 3.26
N GLY A 231 -15.18 -4.73 3.45
CA GLY A 231 -14.44 -4.28 4.62
C GLY A 231 -14.56 -2.76 4.79
N LYS A 232 -14.46 -2.01 3.69
CA LYS A 232 -14.64 -0.55 3.71
C LYS A 232 -16.07 -0.13 4.07
N MET A 233 -17.09 -0.86 3.61
CA MET A 233 -18.48 -0.58 3.97
C MET A 233 -18.77 -0.87 5.45
N MET A 234 -18.07 -1.84 6.04
CA MET A 234 -18.19 -2.21 7.46
C MET A 234 -17.29 -1.39 8.39
N HIS A 235 -16.59 -0.37 7.87
CA HIS A 235 -15.61 0.43 8.61
C HIS A 235 -14.44 -0.40 9.20
N LEU A 236 -14.14 -1.57 8.62
CA LEU A 236 -12.99 -2.39 8.97
C LEU A 236 -11.77 -1.93 8.16
N SER A 237 -10.56 -2.34 8.59
CA SER A 237 -9.32 -2.06 7.85
C SER A 237 -9.13 -3.02 6.67
N PRO A 238 -9.57 -2.68 5.42
CA PRO A 238 -9.64 -3.65 4.31
C PRO A 238 -8.25 -4.14 3.88
N LEU A 239 -7.21 -3.31 4.05
CA LEU A 239 -5.85 -3.67 3.68
C LEU A 239 -5.25 -4.71 4.62
N VAL A 240 -5.56 -4.61 5.92
CA VAL A 240 -5.21 -5.65 6.89
C VAL A 240 -5.93 -6.96 6.57
N MET A 241 -7.20 -6.88 6.11
CA MET A 241 -7.95 -8.06 5.67
C MET A 241 -7.28 -8.77 4.49
N ILE A 242 -6.79 -8.03 3.50
CA ILE A 242 -6.11 -8.59 2.32
C ILE A 242 -4.76 -9.20 2.72
N LEU A 243 -4.05 -8.57 3.63
CA LEU A 243 -2.74 -9.03 4.04
C LEU A 243 -2.77 -10.34 4.86
N MET A 244 -3.81 -10.54 5.65
CA MET A 244 -4.00 -11.76 6.47
C MET A 244 -4.40 -12.97 5.62
N PHE A 245 -4.55 -12.77 4.33
CA PHE A 245 -4.97 -13.71 3.29
C PHE A 245 -3.80 -14.46 2.70
#